data_51ef6f258ea3df36c40884e21bd7d62d
#
_entry.id   51ef6f258ea3df36c40884e21bd7d62d
#
_cell.length_a   1.000
_cell.length_b   1.000
_cell.length_c   1.000
_cell.angle_alpha   90.00
_cell.angle_beta   90.00
_cell.angle_gamma   90.00
#
_symmetry.space_group_name_H-M   'P 1'
#
loop_
_entity.id
_entity.type
_entity.pdbx_description
1 polymer ?
#
loop_
_entity_poly.entity_id
_entity_poly.type
_entity_poly.pdbx_seq_one_letter_code
_entity_poly.pdbx_strand_id
1 'polypeptide(L)'
;MSQYEKEINRRRTFAIMSHPDAGKTTLTEKFLLYGGAIAQAGQVKGKKNTRAATSDWMEIEKQRGISVTSSVMQFQYEGYCINILDTPGHQDFSEDTYRTLMAADSAVMVIDAAKGVEAQTRKLFKVCAMRDIPIFTFINKMDREARDSFELLEELEKELGIETYPVNWPIGCGKDFQGVYDRGSRKIIHFTSNGGAKAATATEVELGDPNLDGLISERLHRQLTDEIELLDGAAAEFDLDRVRHGKLSPVFFGSALTNFGVEPFLEHFLQMTTAPLPRRAGELVVDSLDDDFSAFVFKIQANMNKAHRDRIAFMRIVSGRFDADKEVYHVQGGKKLRLSRPQQLMAAEREIIEEAYAGDIIGVFDPGIFSIGDTLCAPGKKFRFDPIPTFAPEHFKRVRSLDTMKRKQFLKGMEQIAQEGAIQIFKTPYTGMEEVIVGVVGTLQFDVLEYRLKNEYNVELYMEGLPYEYLRWIETDDGEPVKEEDLILGTDVKLVEDYKGNQLLLFGSQWAIGWTEERNKNLTFHEFGGTKF
;
A
#
# COMPACT_ATOMS: atom_id res chain seq x y z
N MET A 1 17.55 -17.80 21.54
CA MET A 1 16.66 -16.70 21.08
C MET A 1 16.12 -16.01 22.31
N SER A 2 16.43 -14.74 22.53
CA SER A 2 15.90 -13.93 23.63
C SER A 2 14.38 -13.74 23.48
N GLN A 3 13.69 -13.29 24.52
CA GLN A 3 12.26 -12.97 24.40
C GLN A 3 12.03 -11.84 23.39
N TYR A 4 12.95 -10.88 23.33
CA TYR A 4 12.96 -9.78 22.37
C TYR A 4 13.04 -10.28 20.92
N GLU A 5 13.99 -11.15 20.59
CA GLU A 5 14.10 -11.76 19.26
C GLU A 5 12.85 -12.57 18.88
N LYS A 6 12.23 -13.27 19.85
CA LYS A 6 10.98 -13.99 19.59
C LYS A 6 9.83 -13.05 19.21
N GLU A 7 9.73 -11.92 19.92
CA GLU A 7 8.71 -10.90 19.63
C GLU A 7 8.88 -10.31 18.23
N ILE A 8 10.11 -10.02 17.80
CA ILE A 8 10.37 -9.51 16.45
C ILE A 8 10.09 -10.60 15.41
N ASN A 9 10.61 -11.81 15.62
CA ASN A 9 10.50 -12.89 14.62
C ASN A 9 9.08 -13.40 14.39
N ARG A 10 8.13 -13.16 15.30
CA ARG A 10 6.71 -13.51 15.08
C ARG A 10 5.93 -12.44 14.33
N ARG A 11 6.52 -11.27 14.04
CA ARG A 11 5.84 -10.18 13.32
C ARG A 11 5.89 -10.39 11.82
N ARG A 12 4.75 -10.11 11.18
CA ARG A 12 4.57 -10.16 9.72
C ARG A 12 3.85 -8.90 9.28
N THR A 13 4.53 -8.07 8.51
CA THR A 13 3.96 -6.81 8.02
C THR A 13 3.96 -6.83 6.50
N PHE A 14 2.78 -6.90 5.92
CA PHE A 14 2.64 -7.00 4.49
C PHE A 14 1.56 -6.08 3.93
N ALA A 15 1.74 -5.67 2.70
CA ALA A 15 0.76 -4.92 1.95
C ALA A 15 -0.05 -5.83 1.04
N ILE A 16 -1.35 -5.54 0.92
CA ILE A 16 -2.20 -6.18 -0.08
C ILE A 16 -2.43 -5.18 -1.21
N MET A 17 -2.11 -5.58 -2.42
CA MET A 17 -2.20 -4.75 -3.61
C MET A 17 -2.91 -5.46 -4.75
N SER A 18 -3.60 -4.71 -5.60
CA SER A 18 -4.30 -5.25 -6.76
C SER A 18 -4.71 -4.17 -7.75
N HIS A 19 -5.11 -4.59 -8.93
CA HIS A 19 -5.98 -3.78 -9.79
C HIS A 19 -7.37 -3.60 -9.15
N PRO A 20 -8.10 -2.49 -9.43
CA PRO A 20 -9.47 -2.32 -8.95
C PRO A 20 -10.37 -3.52 -9.24
N ASP A 21 -11.26 -3.83 -8.32
CA ASP A 21 -12.21 -4.94 -8.41
C ASP A 21 -11.60 -6.38 -8.43
N ALA A 22 -10.29 -6.57 -8.30
CA ALA A 22 -9.70 -7.92 -8.22
C ALA A 22 -10.07 -8.69 -6.94
N GLY A 23 -10.65 -8.01 -5.95
CA GLY A 23 -11.14 -8.62 -4.71
C GLY A 23 -10.22 -8.44 -3.50
N LYS A 24 -9.32 -7.46 -3.55
CA LYS A 24 -8.39 -7.11 -2.47
C LYS A 24 -9.09 -6.92 -1.12
N THR A 25 -10.02 -5.97 -1.03
CA THR A 25 -10.76 -5.67 0.20
C THR A 25 -11.53 -6.88 0.73
N THR A 26 -12.07 -7.71 -0.18
CA THR A 26 -12.71 -8.97 0.21
C THR A 26 -11.70 -9.93 0.85
N LEU A 27 -10.50 -10.07 0.27
CA LEU A 27 -9.45 -10.93 0.83
C LEU A 27 -8.97 -10.42 2.20
N THR A 28 -8.79 -9.11 2.35
CA THR A 28 -8.44 -8.46 3.63
C THR A 28 -9.47 -8.78 4.72
N GLU A 29 -10.76 -8.63 4.43
CA GLU A 29 -11.85 -9.00 5.35
C GLU A 29 -11.83 -10.49 5.74
N LYS A 30 -11.38 -11.36 4.82
CA LYS A 30 -11.25 -12.80 5.14
C LYS A 30 -10.08 -13.08 6.07
N PHE A 31 -8.95 -12.40 5.91
CA PHE A 31 -7.84 -12.54 6.86
C PHE A 31 -8.24 -12.09 8.26
N LEU A 32 -8.99 -11.00 8.38
CA LEU A 32 -9.52 -10.54 9.66
C LEU A 32 -10.52 -11.54 10.25
N LEU A 33 -11.32 -12.21 9.41
CA LEU A 33 -12.25 -13.26 9.82
C LEU A 33 -11.52 -14.49 10.38
N TYR A 34 -10.51 -15.00 9.66
CA TYR A 34 -9.70 -16.15 10.12
C TYR A 34 -8.87 -15.80 11.35
N GLY A 35 -8.36 -14.57 11.45
CA GLY A 35 -7.71 -14.06 12.65
C GLY A 35 -8.62 -13.81 13.85
N GLY A 36 -9.94 -14.03 13.70
CA GLY A 36 -10.92 -13.79 14.78
C GLY A 36 -11.11 -12.31 15.14
N ALA A 37 -10.53 -11.40 14.38
CA ALA A 37 -10.64 -9.96 14.61
C ALA A 37 -12.05 -9.42 14.28
N ILE A 38 -12.78 -10.12 13.41
CA ILE A 38 -14.18 -9.83 13.05
C ILE A 38 -15.00 -11.12 13.07
N ALA A 39 -16.25 -11.04 13.54
CA ALA A 39 -17.14 -12.21 13.61
C ALA A 39 -17.76 -12.58 12.25
N GLN A 40 -17.86 -11.61 11.33
CA GLN A 40 -18.40 -11.77 9.98
C GLN A 40 -17.71 -10.78 9.03
N ALA A 41 -17.31 -11.26 7.87
CA ALA A 41 -16.71 -10.40 6.84
C ALA A 41 -17.74 -9.45 6.23
N GLY A 42 -17.35 -8.19 6.01
CA GLY A 42 -18.12 -7.19 5.28
C GLY A 42 -18.06 -7.39 3.76
N GLN A 43 -18.84 -6.61 3.02
CA GLN A 43 -18.88 -6.63 1.56
C GLN A 43 -18.72 -5.22 0.99
N VAL A 44 -17.89 -5.09 -0.05
CA VAL A 44 -17.62 -3.81 -0.75
C VAL A 44 -18.84 -3.34 -1.55
N LYS A 45 -19.55 -4.27 -2.22
CA LYS A 45 -20.75 -4.00 -3.03
C LYS A 45 -21.95 -4.73 -2.41
N GLY A 46 -22.61 -4.10 -1.44
CA GLY A 46 -23.77 -4.66 -0.77
C GLY A 46 -25.08 -3.96 -1.12
N LYS A 47 -26.20 -4.69 -1.11
CA LYS A 47 -27.54 -4.09 -1.06
C LYS A 47 -27.64 -3.29 0.26
N LYS A 48 -28.50 -2.26 0.31
CA LYS A 48 -28.66 -1.25 1.39
C LYS A 48 -28.62 -1.73 2.86
N ASN A 49 -28.55 -3.04 3.14
CA ASN A 49 -28.53 -3.64 4.47
C ASN A 49 -27.29 -4.51 4.77
N THR A 50 -26.25 -4.49 3.93
CA THR A 50 -25.01 -5.23 4.19
C THR A 50 -23.97 -4.37 4.90
N ARG A 51 -23.23 -4.98 5.85
CA ARG A 51 -22.15 -4.34 6.58
C ARG A 51 -21.04 -3.91 5.60
N ALA A 52 -20.60 -2.65 5.69
CA ALA A 52 -19.45 -2.16 4.91
C ALA A 52 -18.15 -2.86 5.34
N ALA A 53 -17.16 -2.90 4.46
CA ALA A 53 -15.84 -3.44 4.78
C ALA A 53 -15.16 -2.62 5.89
N THR A 54 -14.41 -3.29 6.76
CA THR A 54 -13.72 -2.66 7.90
C THR A 54 -12.62 -1.71 7.42
N SER A 55 -11.99 -1.99 6.28
CA SER A 55 -10.96 -1.17 5.66
C SER A 55 -11.48 0.15 5.08
N ASP A 56 -12.75 0.21 4.63
CA ASP A 56 -13.35 1.39 4.00
C ASP A 56 -14.05 2.24 5.07
N TRP A 57 -13.31 3.13 5.70
CA TRP A 57 -13.82 3.94 6.81
C TRP A 57 -14.34 5.32 6.39
N MET A 58 -13.84 5.88 5.27
CA MET A 58 -14.32 7.18 4.76
C MET A 58 -15.70 7.05 4.12
N GLU A 59 -16.53 8.07 4.33
CA GLU A 59 -17.88 8.10 3.74
C GLU A 59 -17.85 8.12 2.19
N ILE A 60 -16.86 8.77 1.61
CA ILE A 60 -16.66 8.80 0.15
C ILE A 60 -16.29 7.41 -0.40
N GLU A 61 -15.51 6.62 0.34
CA GLU A 61 -15.19 5.23 -0.01
C GLU A 61 -16.45 4.36 -0.05
N LYS A 62 -17.29 4.48 0.99
CA LYS A 62 -18.56 3.75 1.07
C LYS A 62 -19.55 4.14 -0.02
N GLN A 63 -19.63 5.42 -0.36
CA GLN A 63 -20.53 5.93 -1.40
C GLN A 63 -20.09 5.49 -2.80
N ARG A 64 -18.79 5.48 -3.09
CA ARG A 64 -18.23 5.14 -4.38
C ARG A 64 -17.88 3.66 -4.54
N GLY A 65 -17.72 2.93 -3.43
CA GLY A 65 -17.32 1.52 -3.41
C GLY A 65 -15.88 1.30 -3.87
N ILE A 66 -15.01 2.30 -3.63
CA ILE A 66 -13.56 2.24 -3.92
C ILE A 66 -12.78 2.73 -2.71
N SER A 67 -11.67 2.06 -2.40
CA SER A 67 -10.75 2.53 -1.36
C SER A 67 -9.93 3.70 -1.89
N VAL A 68 -9.87 4.78 -1.13
CA VAL A 68 -9.17 6.04 -1.46
C VAL A 68 -7.86 6.16 -0.71
N THR A 69 -7.82 5.65 0.52
CA THR A 69 -6.63 5.68 1.38
C THR A 69 -6.27 4.28 1.86
N SER A 70 -4.98 4.08 2.14
CA SER A 70 -4.52 2.83 2.76
C SER A 70 -5.05 2.72 4.19
N SER A 71 -5.40 1.51 4.59
CA SER A 71 -5.78 1.17 5.97
C SER A 71 -4.72 0.28 6.62
N VAL A 72 -4.49 0.50 7.91
CA VAL A 72 -3.61 -0.32 8.73
C VAL A 72 -4.46 -1.14 9.68
N MET A 73 -4.26 -2.44 9.72
CA MET A 73 -5.00 -3.36 10.60
C MET A 73 -4.04 -4.36 11.22
N GLN A 74 -4.26 -4.72 12.46
CA GLN A 74 -3.45 -5.69 13.18
C GLN A 74 -4.33 -6.78 13.81
N PHE A 75 -3.83 -8.01 13.84
CA PHE A 75 -4.44 -9.12 14.56
C PHE A 75 -3.41 -10.20 14.88
N GLN A 76 -3.81 -11.16 15.74
CA GLN A 76 -2.99 -12.32 16.08
C GLN A 76 -3.54 -13.55 15.36
N TYR A 77 -2.68 -14.38 14.80
CA TYR A 77 -3.06 -15.64 14.18
C TYR A 77 -1.92 -16.66 14.32
N GLU A 78 -2.20 -17.84 14.88
CA GLU A 78 -1.24 -18.96 15.06
C GLU A 78 0.13 -18.53 15.65
N GLY A 79 0.10 -17.65 16.65
CA GLY A 79 1.32 -17.16 17.30
C GLY A 79 2.02 -16.02 16.56
N TYR A 80 1.61 -15.68 15.34
CA TYR A 80 2.10 -14.52 14.61
C TYR A 80 1.34 -13.24 15.00
N CYS A 81 2.07 -12.13 15.01
CA CYS A 81 1.51 -10.79 15.08
C CYS A 81 1.50 -10.20 13.66
N ILE A 82 0.31 -10.01 13.11
CA ILE A 82 0.12 -9.68 11.70
C ILE A 82 -0.30 -8.23 11.57
N ASN A 83 0.44 -7.48 10.76
CA ASN A 83 0.11 -6.11 10.35
C ASN A 83 -0.24 -6.11 8.86
N ILE A 84 -1.49 -5.82 8.53
CA ILE A 84 -1.97 -5.69 7.16
C ILE A 84 -1.99 -4.21 6.78
N LEU A 85 -1.41 -3.91 5.63
CA LEU A 85 -1.50 -2.63 4.96
C LEU A 85 -2.39 -2.80 3.73
N ASP A 86 -3.67 -2.47 3.87
CA ASP A 86 -4.63 -2.54 2.76
C ASP A 86 -4.50 -1.28 1.91
N THR A 87 -4.04 -1.40 0.67
CA THR A 87 -3.73 -0.27 -0.21
C THR A 87 -4.90 0.08 -1.13
N PRO A 88 -5.04 1.33 -1.60
CA PRO A 88 -6.00 1.65 -2.65
C PRO A 88 -5.72 0.84 -3.93
N GLY A 89 -6.77 0.30 -4.56
CA GLY A 89 -6.62 -0.43 -5.82
C GLY A 89 -6.57 0.50 -7.05
N HIS A 90 -7.13 1.72 -6.96
CA HIS A 90 -7.25 2.62 -8.10
C HIS A 90 -5.94 3.34 -8.39
N GLN A 91 -5.58 3.47 -9.67
CA GLN A 91 -4.31 4.09 -10.11
C GLN A 91 -4.15 5.55 -9.66
N ASP A 92 -5.24 6.29 -9.49
CA ASP A 92 -5.24 7.68 -9.05
C ASP A 92 -4.67 7.85 -7.62
N PHE A 93 -4.62 6.76 -6.83
CA PHE A 93 -4.08 6.73 -5.48
C PHE A 93 -2.77 5.94 -5.37
N SER A 94 -2.07 5.76 -6.48
CA SER A 94 -0.82 4.97 -6.54
C SER A 94 0.28 5.52 -5.64
N GLU A 95 0.34 6.82 -5.39
CA GLU A 95 1.32 7.43 -4.49
C GLU A 95 1.11 6.99 -3.03
N ASP A 96 -0.14 6.90 -2.54
CA ASP A 96 -0.43 6.37 -1.21
C ASP A 96 -0.08 4.87 -1.12
N THR A 97 -0.37 4.12 -2.19
CA THR A 97 0.04 2.71 -2.29
C THR A 97 1.56 2.56 -2.20
N TYR A 98 2.32 3.38 -2.94
CA TYR A 98 3.78 3.36 -2.90
C TYR A 98 4.33 3.64 -1.50
N ARG A 99 3.86 4.72 -0.85
CA ARG A 99 4.28 5.06 0.51
C ARG A 99 3.99 3.93 1.51
N THR A 100 2.84 3.31 1.36
CA THR A 100 2.41 2.18 2.19
C THR A 100 3.29 0.95 1.96
N LEU A 101 3.63 0.65 0.71
CA LEU A 101 4.57 -0.42 0.37
C LEU A 101 5.97 -0.19 0.97
N MET A 102 6.37 1.08 1.17
CA MET A 102 7.64 1.38 1.87
C MET A 102 7.66 0.94 3.33
N ALA A 103 6.50 0.73 3.96
CA ALA A 103 6.37 0.23 5.33
C ALA A 103 6.20 -1.30 5.41
N ALA A 104 6.03 -1.99 4.28
CA ALA A 104 5.82 -3.43 4.21
C ALA A 104 7.15 -4.21 4.10
N ASP A 105 7.16 -5.44 4.60
CA ASP A 105 8.25 -6.41 4.46
C ASP A 105 7.99 -7.44 3.35
N SER A 106 6.73 -7.56 2.92
CA SER A 106 6.30 -8.40 1.80
C SER A 106 5.01 -7.85 1.20
N ALA A 107 4.62 -8.36 0.05
CA ALA A 107 3.40 -7.96 -0.62
C ALA A 107 2.58 -9.18 -1.05
N VAL A 108 1.27 -9.06 -0.95
CA VAL A 108 0.28 -9.99 -1.53
C VAL A 108 -0.35 -9.30 -2.72
N MET A 109 -0.11 -9.86 -3.90
CA MET A 109 -0.67 -9.36 -5.16
C MET A 109 -1.90 -10.18 -5.52
N VAL A 110 -3.06 -9.51 -5.56
CA VAL A 110 -4.33 -10.16 -5.90
C VAL A 110 -4.65 -9.95 -7.37
N ILE A 111 -4.86 -11.05 -8.09
CA ILE A 111 -5.14 -11.08 -9.52
C ILE A 111 -6.52 -11.69 -9.76
N ASP A 112 -7.29 -11.10 -10.66
CA ASP A 112 -8.57 -11.65 -11.13
C ASP A 112 -8.31 -12.78 -12.14
N ALA A 113 -8.74 -14.00 -11.84
CA ALA A 113 -8.51 -15.18 -12.69
C ALA A 113 -9.06 -15.05 -14.11
N ALA A 114 -10.09 -14.23 -14.32
CA ALA A 114 -10.66 -13.98 -15.64
C ALA A 114 -9.89 -12.93 -16.45
N LYS A 115 -9.20 -12.01 -15.77
CA LYS A 115 -8.55 -10.85 -16.41
C LYS A 115 -7.02 -11.01 -16.56
N GLY A 116 -6.38 -11.71 -15.61
CA GLY A 116 -4.92 -11.84 -15.56
C GLY A 116 -4.21 -10.57 -15.11
N VAL A 117 -3.04 -10.28 -15.70
CA VAL A 117 -2.18 -9.15 -15.33
C VAL A 117 -2.68 -7.85 -15.96
N GLU A 118 -3.23 -6.96 -15.16
CA GLU A 118 -3.74 -5.66 -15.57
C GLU A 118 -2.68 -4.53 -15.39
N ALA A 119 -2.89 -3.38 -16.02
CA ALA A 119 -1.91 -2.29 -16.06
C ALA A 119 -1.46 -1.81 -14.66
N GLN A 120 -2.38 -1.73 -13.70
CA GLN A 120 -2.04 -1.33 -12.33
C GLN A 120 -1.18 -2.38 -11.62
N THR A 121 -1.42 -3.66 -11.86
CA THR A 121 -0.61 -4.77 -11.34
C THR A 121 0.85 -4.63 -11.74
N ARG A 122 1.12 -4.30 -13.02
CA ARG A 122 2.50 -4.08 -13.53
C ARG A 122 3.20 -2.93 -12.83
N LYS A 123 2.48 -1.81 -12.59
CA LYS A 123 3.04 -0.64 -11.90
C LYS A 123 3.41 -0.98 -10.45
N LEU A 124 2.51 -1.64 -9.73
CA LEU A 124 2.71 -2.02 -8.33
C LEU A 124 3.81 -3.07 -8.17
N PHE A 125 3.88 -4.03 -9.08
CA PHE A 125 4.95 -5.03 -9.11
C PHE A 125 6.33 -4.38 -9.22
N LYS A 126 6.50 -3.40 -10.12
CA LYS A 126 7.78 -2.67 -10.28
C LYS A 126 8.23 -2.02 -8.98
N VAL A 127 7.30 -1.45 -8.22
CA VAL A 127 7.60 -0.84 -6.92
C VAL A 127 8.13 -1.87 -5.91
N CYS A 128 7.51 -3.05 -5.85
CA CYS A 128 7.97 -4.14 -4.98
C CYS A 128 9.34 -4.67 -5.42
N ALA A 129 9.54 -4.87 -6.73
CA ALA A 129 10.79 -5.34 -7.31
C ALA A 129 11.96 -4.38 -7.05
N MET A 130 11.73 -3.06 -7.08
CA MET A 130 12.75 -2.04 -6.74
C MET A 130 13.22 -2.14 -5.28
N ARG A 131 12.44 -2.76 -4.41
CA ARG A 131 12.75 -2.95 -3.00
C ARG A 131 13.22 -4.35 -2.64
N ASP A 132 13.28 -5.25 -3.59
CA ASP A 132 13.60 -6.68 -3.41
C ASP A 132 12.76 -7.35 -2.29
N ILE A 133 11.49 -6.91 -2.11
CA ILE A 133 10.60 -7.54 -1.13
C ILE A 133 9.90 -8.76 -1.74
N PRO A 134 9.61 -9.81 -0.93
CA PRO A 134 8.86 -10.97 -1.36
C PRO A 134 7.47 -10.60 -1.90
N ILE A 135 7.09 -11.20 -3.01
CA ILE A 135 5.76 -11.02 -3.63
C ILE A 135 5.07 -12.37 -3.70
N PHE A 136 3.91 -12.47 -3.07
CA PHE A 136 3.02 -13.62 -3.10
C PHE A 136 1.83 -13.30 -3.98
N THR A 137 1.53 -14.16 -4.93
CA THR A 137 0.43 -13.94 -5.88
C THR A 137 -0.78 -14.78 -5.50
N PHE A 138 -1.93 -14.13 -5.31
CA PHE A 138 -3.21 -14.80 -5.08
C PHE A 138 -4.13 -14.60 -6.29
N ILE A 139 -4.32 -15.66 -7.09
CA ILE A 139 -5.24 -15.70 -8.22
C ILE A 139 -6.65 -15.95 -7.68
N ASN A 140 -7.42 -14.88 -7.65
CA ASN A 140 -8.73 -14.80 -7.00
C ASN A 140 -9.88 -14.99 -7.98
N LYS A 141 -11.06 -15.27 -7.45
CA LYS A 141 -12.32 -15.43 -8.16
C LYS A 141 -12.41 -16.71 -9.00
N MET A 142 -11.78 -17.78 -8.55
CA MET A 142 -11.95 -19.10 -9.15
C MET A 142 -13.38 -19.63 -9.10
N ASP A 143 -14.27 -19.01 -8.30
CA ASP A 143 -15.72 -19.25 -8.26
C ASP A 143 -16.47 -18.75 -9.51
N ARG A 144 -15.77 -18.12 -10.46
CA ARG A 144 -16.29 -17.64 -11.74
C ARG A 144 -15.51 -18.29 -12.88
N GLU A 145 -16.03 -18.10 -14.12
CA GLU A 145 -15.26 -18.47 -15.31
C GLU A 145 -13.88 -17.80 -15.26
N ALA A 146 -12.85 -18.62 -15.34
CA ALA A 146 -11.46 -18.22 -15.26
C ALA A 146 -10.73 -18.61 -16.55
N ARG A 147 -9.63 -17.94 -16.81
CA ARG A 147 -8.66 -18.36 -17.85
C ARG A 147 -7.94 -19.63 -17.40
N ASP A 148 -7.31 -20.29 -18.35
CA ASP A 148 -6.48 -21.45 -18.05
C ASP A 148 -5.38 -21.11 -17.02
N SER A 149 -5.16 -22.00 -16.06
CA SER A 149 -4.24 -21.75 -14.95
C SER A 149 -2.78 -21.71 -15.39
N PHE A 150 -2.38 -22.49 -16.39
CA PHE A 150 -1.04 -22.45 -16.97
C PHE A 150 -0.81 -21.16 -17.77
N GLU A 151 -1.81 -20.72 -18.56
CA GLU A 151 -1.74 -19.42 -19.25
C GLU A 151 -1.58 -18.25 -18.29
N LEU A 152 -2.24 -18.29 -17.13
CA LEU A 152 -2.10 -17.26 -16.11
C LEU A 152 -0.70 -17.22 -15.50
N LEU A 153 -0.08 -18.38 -15.26
CA LEU A 153 1.31 -18.46 -14.79
C LEU A 153 2.29 -17.93 -15.84
N GLU A 154 2.14 -18.34 -17.11
CA GLU A 154 2.98 -17.84 -18.21
C GLU A 154 2.86 -16.33 -18.37
N GLU A 155 1.64 -15.78 -18.28
CA GLU A 155 1.42 -14.33 -18.33
C GLU A 155 2.09 -13.60 -17.17
N LEU A 156 2.01 -14.12 -15.94
CA LEU A 156 2.69 -13.57 -14.78
C LEU A 156 4.20 -13.49 -15.01
N GLU A 157 4.82 -14.58 -15.46
CA GLU A 157 6.25 -14.65 -15.71
C GLU A 157 6.69 -13.69 -16.82
N LYS A 158 5.96 -13.66 -17.93
CA LYS A 158 6.25 -12.82 -19.08
C LYS A 158 6.06 -11.33 -18.80
N GLU A 159 4.95 -10.97 -18.17
CA GLU A 159 4.56 -9.56 -17.97
C GLU A 159 5.29 -8.92 -16.78
N LEU A 160 5.62 -9.70 -15.76
CA LEU A 160 6.25 -9.20 -14.54
C LEU A 160 7.75 -9.52 -14.47
N GLY A 161 8.24 -10.48 -15.26
CA GLY A 161 9.65 -10.87 -15.26
C GLY A 161 10.10 -11.55 -13.97
N ILE A 162 9.20 -12.28 -13.31
CA ILE A 162 9.47 -13.05 -12.09
C ILE A 162 9.04 -14.51 -12.32
N GLU A 163 9.85 -15.45 -11.90
CA GLU A 163 9.46 -16.85 -11.94
C GLU A 163 8.33 -17.13 -10.94
N THR A 164 7.48 -18.10 -11.27
CA THR A 164 6.33 -18.49 -10.44
C THR A 164 6.48 -19.90 -9.89
N TYR A 165 5.97 -20.11 -8.68
CA TYR A 165 5.81 -21.44 -8.09
C TYR A 165 4.37 -21.61 -7.59
N PRO A 166 3.52 -22.39 -8.29
CA PRO A 166 2.20 -22.69 -7.79
C PRO A 166 2.30 -23.57 -6.54
N VAL A 167 1.91 -23.02 -5.39
CA VAL A 167 1.91 -23.72 -4.10
C VAL A 167 0.70 -24.62 -4.00
N ASN A 168 -0.43 -24.15 -4.52
CA ASN A 168 -1.63 -24.97 -4.70
C ASN A 168 -2.09 -24.95 -6.15
N TRP A 169 -2.98 -25.87 -6.51
CA TRP A 169 -3.57 -25.98 -7.83
C TRP A 169 -5.10 -26.06 -7.75
N PRO A 170 -5.87 -25.33 -8.57
CA PRO A 170 -7.32 -25.28 -8.46
C PRO A 170 -7.97 -26.56 -8.98
N ILE A 171 -9.02 -27.01 -8.32
CA ILE A 171 -9.85 -28.14 -8.76
C ILE A 171 -11.11 -27.58 -9.39
N GLY A 172 -11.08 -27.47 -10.72
CA GLY A 172 -12.12 -26.84 -11.51
C GLY A 172 -12.12 -25.30 -11.40
N CYS A 173 -13.06 -24.67 -12.08
CA CYS A 173 -13.32 -23.24 -12.00
C CYS A 173 -14.82 -22.95 -12.15
N GLY A 174 -15.25 -21.73 -11.85
CA GLY A 174 -16.65 -21.35 -11.90
C GLY A 174 -17.50 -22.14 -10.92
N LYS A 175 -18.59 -22.69 -11.39
CA LYS A 175 -19.49 -23.53 -10.57
C LYS A 175 -18.87 -24.87 -10.17
N ASP A 176 -17.85 -25.30 -10.89
CA ASP A 176 -17.12 -26.54 -10.67
C ASP A 176 -15.92 -26.35 -9.73
N PHE A 177 -15.66 -25.13 -9.24
CA PHE A 177 -14.59 -24.87 -8.28
C PHE A 177 -14.92 -25.46 -6.92
N GLN A 178 -14.29 -26.57 -6.56
CA GLN A 178 -14.59 -27.36 -5.36
C GLN A 178 -13.48 -27.34 -4.32
N GLY A 179 -12.27 -26.96 -4.69
CA GLY A 179 -11.13 -26.99 -3.80
C GLY A 179 -9.81 -26.69 -4.46
N VAL A 180 -8.75 -26.98 -3.75
CA VAL A 180 -7.38 -26.87 -4.25
C VAL A 180 -6.58 -28.12 -3.90
N TYR A 181 -5.62 -28.45 -4.75
CA TYR A 181 -4.58 -29.43 -4.44
C TYR A 181 -3.37 -28.69 -3.86
N ASP A 182 -2.98 -29.02 -2.65
CA ASP A 182 -1.77 -28.49 -2.00
C ASP A 182 -0.56 -29.33 -2.42
N ARG A 183 0.39 -28.71 -3.11
CA ARG A 183 1.58 -29.38 -3.64
C ARG A 183 2.57 -29.78 -2.55
N GLY A 184 2.62 -29.02 -1.46
CA GLY A 184 3.52 -29.30 -0.34
C GLY A 184 3.13 -30.54 0.44
N SER A 185 1.87 -30.66 0.82
CA SER A 185 1.32 -31.83 1.53
C SER A 185 0.90 -32.96 0.60
N ARG A 186 0.77 -32.70 -0.71
CA ARG A 186 0.21 -33.61 -1.72
C ARG A 186 -1.23 -34.06 -1.42
N LYS A 187 -2.01 -33.16 -0.83
CA LYS A 187 -3.41 -33.40 -0.47
C LYS A 187 -4.36 -32.51 -1.24
N ILE A 188 -5.56 -33.01 -1.43
CA ILE A 188 -6.70 -32.25 -1.90
C ILE A 188 -7.37 -31.63 -0.68
N ILE A 189 -7.60 -30.32 -0.75
CA ILE A 189 -8.39 -29.59 0.25
C ILE A 189 -9.72 -29.25 -0.42
N HIS A 190 -10.74 -30.06 -0.10
CA HIS A 190 -12.10 -29.87 -0.59
C HIS A 190 -12.87 -28.94 0.34
N PHE A 191 -13.55 -27.94 -0.20
CA PHE A 191 -14.28 -26.92 0.56
C PHE A 191 -15.78 -27.07 0.43
N THR A 192 -16.47 -26.89 1.56
CA THR A 192 -17.92 -26.76 1.62
C THR A 192 -18.28 -25.33 2.02
N SER A 193 -19.12 -24.68 1.21
CA SER A 193 -19.50 -23.29 1.43
C SER A 193 -20.43 -23.12 2.62
N ASN A 194 -20.09 -22.19 3.52
CA ASN A 194 -20.92 -21.72 4.64
C ASN A 194 -21.55 -20.34 4.37
N GLY A 195 -21.83 -20.03 3.10
CA GLY A 195 -22.44 -18.77 2.68
C GLY A 195 -21.49 -17.59 2.57
N GLY A 196 -20.16 -17.83 2.56
CA GLY A 196 -19.12 -16.82 2.34
C GLY A 196 -18.87 -15.82 3.48
N ALA A 197 -19.84 -15.59 4.36
CA ALA A 197 -19.69 -14.69 5.52
C ALA A 197 -18.98 -15.34 6.72
N LYS A 198 -18.85 -16.66 6.71
CA LYS A 198 -18.14 -17.46 7.71
C LYS A 198 -17.03 -18.27 7.03
N ALA A 199 -16.07 -18.76 7.81
CA ALA A 199 -15.03 -19.66 7.34
C ALA A 199 -15.62 -20.87 6.60
N ALA A 200 -14.99 -21.31 5.52
CA ALA A 200 -15.38 -22.54 4.83
C ALA A 200 -15.00 -23.75 5.67
N THR A 201 -15.74 -24.85 5.51
CA THR A 201 -15.32 -26.13 6.08
C THR A 201 -14.41 -26.82 5.08
N ALA A 202 -13.21 -27.20 5.50
CA ALA A 202 -12.24 -27.91 4.69
C ALA A 202 -12.22 -29.40 5.06
N THR A 203 -12.08 -30.26 4.04
CA THR A 203 -11.83 -31.69 4.20
C THR A 203 -10.58 -32.05 3.39
N GLU A 204 -9.57 -32.57 4.07
CA GLU A 204 -8.33 -33.02 3.43
C GLU A 204 -8.43 -34.47 3.02
N VAL A 205 -8.03 -34.76 1.78
CA VAL A 205 -8.04 -36.11 1.19
C VAL A 205 -6.78 -36.31 0.35
N GLU A 206 -6.19 -37.49 0.40
CA GLU A 206 -5.07 -37.83 -0.47
C GLU A 206 -5.50 -38.06 -1.92
N LEU A 207 -4.66 -37.74 -2.88
CA LEU A 207 -4.96 -37.87 -4.31
C LEU A 207 -5.33 -39.31 -4.72
N GLY A 208 -4.82 -40.32 -4.00
CA GLY A 208 -5.12 -41.73 -4.22
C GLY A 208 -6.25 -42.31 -3.36
N ASP A 209 -7.00 -41.49 -2.63
CA ASP A 209 -8.08 -41.99 -1.77
C ASP A 209 -9.24 -42.56 -2.60
N PRO A 210 -9.69 -43.80 -2.33
CA PRO A 210 -10.82 -44.43 -3.03
C PRO A 210 -12.13 -43.64 -2.98
N ASN A 211 -12.31 -42.77 -2.00
CA ASN A 211 -13.52 -41.97 -1.83
C ASN A 211 -13.46 -40.64 -2.57
N LEU A 212 -12.33 -40.33 -3.24
CA LEU A 212 -12.13 -39.05 -3.91
C LEU A 212 -13.18 -38.77 -4.98
N ASP A 213 -13.55 -39.79 -5.78
CA ASP A 213 -14.59 -39.68 -6.81
C ASP A 213 -16.00 -39.44 -6.24
N GLY A 214 -16.17 -39.61 -4.93
CA GLY A 214 -17.39 -39.22 -4.21
C GLY A 214 -17.40 -37.75 -3.77
N LEU A 215 -16.22 -37.12 -3.73
CA LEU A 215 -16.05 -35.71 -3.33
C LEU A 215 -15.97 -34.78 -4.53
N ILE A 216 -15.19 -35.19 -5.55
CA ILE A 216 -15.04 -34.47 -6.82
C ILE A 216 -15.47 -35.40 -7.96
N SER A 217 -15.92 -34.83 -9.10
CA SER A 217 -16.31 -35.67 -10.23
C SER A 217 -15.11 -36.39 -10.84
N GLU A 218 -15.32 -37.60 -11.41
CA GLU A 218 -14.28 -38.38 -12.11
C GLU A 218 -13.57 -37.54 -13.20
N ARG A 219 -14.29 -36.66 -13.87
CA ARG A 219 -13.72 -35.73 -14.86
C ARG A 219 -12.69 -34.81 -14.23
N LEU A 220 -13.03 -34.16 -13.10
CA LEU A 220 -12.13 -33.25 -12.40
C LEU A 220 -10.95 -33.99 -11.78
N HIS A 221 -11.15 -35.19 -11.27
CA HIS A 221 -10.08 -36.02 -10.73
C HIS A 221 -9.05 -36.37 -11.81
N ARG A 222 -9.50 -36.78 -12.98
CA ARG A 222 -8.62 -37.12 -14.12
C ARG A 222 -7.87 -35.88 -14.62
N GLN A 223 -8.59 -34.78 -14.82
CA GLN A 223 -7.99 -33.49 -15.20
C GLN A 223 -6.92 -33.05 -14.21
N LEU A 224 -7.20 -33.10 -12.90
CA LEU A 224 -6.25 -32.74 -11.85
C LEU A 224 -5.00 -33.60 -11.89
N THR A 225 -5.15 -34.92 -12.11
CA THR A 225 -4.00 -35.85 -12.19
C THR A 225 -3.10 -35.49 -13.36
N ASP A 226 -3.67 -35.27 -14.55
CA ASP A 226 -2.91 -34.86 -15.76
C ASP A 226 -2.19 -33.50 -15.54
N GLU A 227 -2.86 -32.54 -14.94
CA GLU A 227 -2.29 -31.21 -14.64
C GLU A 227 -1.16 -31.27 -13.60
N ILE A 228 -1.28 -32.12 -12.56
CA ILE A 228 -0.21 -32.32 -11.57
C ILE A 228 1.02 -32.95 -12.20
N GLU A 229 0.87 -33.95 -13.10
CA GLU A 229 1.99 -34.54 -13.81
C GLU A 229 2.74 -33.49 -14.65
N LEU A 230 2.02 -32.59 -15.32
CA LEU A 230 2.61 -31.48 -16.07
C LEU A 230 3.34 -30.50 -15.13
N LEU A 231 2.76 -30.16 -14.01
CA LEU A 231 3.37 -29.26 -13.03
C LEU A 231 4.65 -29.86 -12.42
N ASP A 232 4.64 -31.12 -12.06
CA ASP A 232 5.80 -31.79 -11.47
C ASP A 232 6.95 -31.97 -12.51
N GLY A 233 6.62 -31.95 -13.81
CA GLY A 233 7.60 -32.03 -14.89
C GLY A 233 8.15 -30.70 -15.39
N ALA A 234 7.40 -29.60 -15.26
CA ALA A 234 7.70 -28.31 -15.90
C ALA A 234 7.88 -27.13 -14.93
N ALA A 235 7.37 -27.21 -13.71
CA ALA A 235 7.46 -26.10 -12.77
C ALA A 235 8.86 -25.92 -12.18
N ALA A 236 9.22 -24.67 -11.87
CA ALA A 236 10.42 -24.36 -11.12
C ALA A 236 10.46 -25.12 -9.77
N GLU A 237 11.65 -25.44 -9.29
CA GLU A 237 11.81 -25.98 -7.94
C GLU A 237 11.52 -24.87 -6.90
N PHE A 238 10.88 -25.27 -5.80
CA PHE A 238 10.63 -24.34 -4.69
C PHE A 238 11.94 -23.96 -4.01
N ASP A 239 12.21 -22.66 -3.95
CA ASP A 239 13.38 -22.10 -3.29
C ASP A 239 12.95 -20.92 -2.41
N LEU A 240 12.92 -21.13 -1.10
CA LEU A 240 12.49 -20.13 -0.13
C LEU A 240 13.41 -18.89 -0.11
N ASP A 241 14.70 -19.08 -0.38
CA ASP A 241 15.64 -17.95 -0.42
C ASP A 241 15.36 -17.04 -1.62
N ARG A 242 15.05 -17.61 -2.77
CA ARG A 242 14.60 -16.86 -3.97
C ARG A 242 13.28 -16.14 -3.71
N VAL A 243 12.34 -16.76 -2.97
CA VAL A 243 11.09 -16.11 -2.55
C VAL A 243 11.38 -14.89 -1.71
N ARG A 244 12.24 -15.02 -0.69
CA ARG A 244 12.60 -13.94 0.24
C ARG A 244 13.30 -12.76 -0.43
N HIS A 245 13.95 -12.98 -1.56
CA HIS A 245 14.62 -11.94 -2.35
C HIS A 245 13.78 -11.46 -3.55
N GLY A 246 12.49 -11.80 -3.61
CA GLY A 246 11.59 -11.35 -4.67
C GLY A 246 11.94 -11.87 -6.07
N LYS A 247 12.61 -13.03 -6.18
CA LYS A 247 13.02 -13.67 -7.45
C LYS A 247 12.12 -14.82 -7.87
N LEU A 248 11.32 -15.35 -6.95
CA LEU A 248 10.32 -16.38 -7.15
C LEU A 248 9.04 -15.96 -6.44
N SER A 249 7.90 -15.94 -7.15
CA SER A 249 6.60 -15.65 -6.56
C SER A 249 5.85 -16.95 -6.27
N PRO A 250 5.57 -17.28 -5.01
CA PRO A 250 4.59 -18.32 -4.68
C PRO A 250 3.20 -17.91 -5.17
N VAL A 251 2.55 -18.78 -5.94
CA VAL A 251 1.23 -18.54 -6.53
C VAL A 251 0.20 -19.44 -5.86
N PHE A 252 -0.94 -18.85 -5.53
CA PHE A 252 -2.08 -19.49 -4.90
C PHE A 252 -3.35 -19.22 -5.68
N PHE A 253 -4.17 -20.22 -5.85
CA PHE A 253 -5.49 -20.10 -6.47
C PHE A 253 -6.58 -20.20 -5.41
N GLY A 254 -7.63 -19.40 -5.55
CA GLY A 254 -8.72 -19.43 -4.61
C GLY A 254 -9.87 -18.49 -4.94
N SER A 255 -10.81 -18.38 -4.00
CA SER A 255 -11.91 -17.43 -4.03
C SER A 255 -12.10 -16.78 -2.68
N ALA A 256 -11.80 -15.49 -2.58
CA ALA A 256 -12.07 -14.71 -1.39
C ALA A 256 -13.58 -14.63 -1.09
N LEU A 257 -14.44 -14.69 -2.11
CA LEU A 257 -15.89 -14.63 -1.92
C LEU A 257 -16.43 -15.85 -1.17
N THR A 258 -16.01 -17.04 -1.57
CA THR A 258 -16.45 -18.33 -1.00
C THR A 258 -15.64 -18.79 0.20
N ASN A 259 -14.49 -18.16 0.47
CA ASN A 259 -13.42 -18.54 1.41
C ASN A 259 -12.62 -19.79 0.99
N PHE A 260 -12.74 -20.24 -0.26
CA PHE A 260 -12.02 -21.41 -0.74
C PHE A 260 -10.56 -21.07 -1.02
N GLY A 261 -9.63 -21.80 -0.42
CA GLY A 261 -8.19 -21.60 -0.55
C GLY A 261 -7.60 -20.42 0.24
N VAL A 262 -8.40 -19.67 1.01
CA VAL A 262 -7.94 -18.47 1.74
C VAL A 262 -7.16 -18.84 3.01
N GLU A 263 -7.67 -19.77 3.81
CA GLU A 263 -6.99 -20.22 5.04
C GLU A 263 -5.66 -20.92 4.74
N PRO A 264 -5.60 -21.91 3.81
CA PRO A 264 -4.34 -22.52 3.40
C PRO A 264 -3.34 -21.49 2.82
N PHE A 265 -3.82 -20.47 2.09
CA PHE A 265 -2.96 -19.39 1.64
C PHE A 265 -2.34 -18.65 2.83
N LEU A 266 -3.13 -18.26 3.82
CA LEU A 266 -2.63 -17.52 4.98
C LEU A 266 -1.58 -18.34 5.76
N GLU A 267 -1.80 -19.62 5.97
CA GLU A 267 -0.88 -20.53 6.66
C GLU A 267 0.47 -20.65 5.92
N HIS A 268 0.44 -20.95 4.64
CA HIS A 268 1.65 -21.03 3.82
C HIS A 268 2.37 -19.70 3.72
N PHE A 269 1.63 -18.61 3.51
CA PHE A 269 2.17 -17.25 3.44
C PHE A 269 2.97 -16.90 4.71
N LEU A 270 2.40 -17.15 5.90
CA LEU A 270 3.05 -16.84 7.16
C LEU A 270 4.34 -17.62 7.41
N GLN A 271 4.43 -18.84 6.88
CA GLN A 271 5.65 -19.66 6.96
C GLN A 271 6.74 -19.22 5.95
N MET A 272 6.33 -18.78 4.77
CA MET A 272 7.24 -18.42 3.67
C MET A 272 7.72 -16.97 3.77
N THR A 273 6.88 -16.05 4.28
CA THR A 273 7.21 -14.62 4.35
C THR A 273 8.28 -14.33 5.41
N THR A 274 8.86 -13.14 5.34
CA THR A 274 9.97 -12.74 6.20
C THR A 274 9.51 -12.13 7.52
N ALA A 275 10.36 -12.24 8.54
CA ALA A 275 10.38 -11.33 9.68
C ALA A 275 10.70 -9.89 9.19
N PRO A 276 10.59 -8.87 10.06
CA PRO A 276 10.86 -7.50 9.67
C PRO A 276 12.22 -7.31 9.01
N LEU A 277 12.20 -6.70 7.82
CA LEU A 277 13.40 -6.47 7.00
C LEU A 277 14.20 -5.27 7.50
N PRO A 278 15.55 -5.27 7.31
CA PRO A 278 16.38 -4.11 7.59
C PRO A 278 16.06 -2.93 6.66
N ARG A 279 16.43 -1.71 7.09
CA ARG A 279 16.21 -0.48 6.33
C ARG A 279 17.48 0.35 6.20
N ARG A 280 17.66 0.96 5.03
CA ARG A 280 18.81 1.84 4.78
C ARG A 280 18.61 3.23 5.37
N ALA A 281 19.74 3.80 5.81
CA ALA A 281 19.89 5.18 6.25
C ALA A 281 21.21 5.72 5.66
N GLY A 282 21.22 6.03 4.37
CA GLY A 282 22.44 6.28 3.61
C GLY A 282 23.30 5.00 3.50
N GLU A 283 24.53 5.07 3.99
CA GLU A 283 25.44 3.91 4.03
C GLU A 283 25.15 2.93 5.19
N LEU A 284 24.42 3.40 6.22
CA LEU A 284 24.03 2.57 7.34
C LEU A 284 22.86 1.66 6.96
N VAL A 285 22.90 0.40 7.38
CA VAL A 285 21.78 -0.53 7.35
C VAL A 285 21.35 -0.79 8.78
N VAL A 286 20.12 -0.42 9.12
CA VAL A 286 19.53 -0.64 10.44
C VAL A 286 18.80 -1.97 10.44
N ASP A 287 19.24 -2.91 11.27
CA ASP A 287 18.62 -4.24 11.40
C ASP A 287 17.45 -4.20 12.38
N SER A 288 16.45 -5.03 12.16
CA SER A 288 15.29 -5.14 13.04
C SER A 288 15.65 -5.65 14.44
N LEU A 289 16.75 -6.38 14.57
CA LEU A 289 17.26 -6.91 15.84
C LEU A 289 18.18 -5.93 16.59
N ASP A 290 18.48 -4.76 16.03
CA ASP A 290 19.21 -3.72 16.76
C ASP A 290 18.42 -3.28 17.99
N ASP A 291 19.10 -3.14 19.14
CA ASP A 291 18.48 -2.83 20.43
C ASP A 291 17.87 -1.42 20.51
N ASP A 292 18.45 -0.48 19.77
CA ASP A 292 18.02 0.92 19.77
C ASP A 292 16.75 1.14 18.95
N PHE A 293 15.78 1.81 19.55
CA PHE A 293 14.54 2.18 18.87
C PHE A 293 14.80 3.06 17.67
N SER A 294 14.21 2.69 16.55
CA SER A 294 14.06 3.57 15.38
C SER A 294 12.75 3.31 14.64
N ALA A 295 12.21 4.37 14.06
CA ALA A 295 10.97 4.32 13.28
C ALA A 295 10.95 5.41 12.21
N PHE A 296 10.09 5.27 11.22
CA PHE A 296 9.84 6.33 10.24
C PHE A 296 8.34 6.53 10.00
N VAL A 297 7.97 7.77 9.70
CA VAL A 297 6.59 8.16 9.36
C VAL A 297 6.35 7.85 7.88
N PHE A 298 5.40 6.97 7.57
CA PHE A 298 5.05 6.67 6.18
C PHE A 298 3.70 7.22 5.76
N LYS A 299 2.84 7.56 6.73
CA LYS A 299 1.49 8.06 6.48
C LYS A 299 1.06 9.06 7.55
N ILE A 300 0.35 10.09 7.13
CA ILE A 300 -0.33 11.03 8.03
C ILE A 300 -1.80 11.05 7.61
N GLN A 301 -2.68 11.07 8.59
CA GLN A 301 -4.11 11.10 8.37
C GLN A 301 -4.79 12.03 9.36
N ALA A 302 -5.60 12.96 8.85
CA ALA A 302 -6.35 13.90 9.65
C ALA A 302 -7.86 13.60 9.59
N ASN A 303 -8.58 14.12 10.58
CA ASN A 303 -10.04 14.11 10.65
C ASN A 303 -10.68 12.71 10.58
N MET A 304 -9.99 11.68 11.06
CA MET A 304 -10.56 10.32 11.16
C MET A 304 -11.80 10.30 12.06
N ASN A 305 -11.83 11.16 13.08
CA ASN A 305 -13.00 11.41 13.89
C ASN A 305 -13.52 12.83 13.65
N LYS A 306 -14.67 12.97 13.01
CA LYS A 306 -15.31 14.27 12.71
C LYS A 306 -15.54 15.15 13.95
N ALA A 307 -15.70 14.52 15.13
CA ALA A 307 -15.96 15.22 16.39
C ALA A 307 -14.69 15.83 17.02
N HIS A 308 -13.50 15.29 16.74
CA HIS A 308 -12.27 15.65 17.45
C HIS A 308 -11.19 16.28 16.60
N ARG A 309 -11.35 16.36 15.27
CA ARG A 309 -10.35 16.89 14.31
C ARG A 309 -8.93 16.40 14.64
N ASP A 310 -8.82 15.12 14.91
CA ASP A 310 -7.57 14.45 15.23
C ASP A 310 -6.67 14.34 13.99
N ARG A 311 -5.36 14.37 14.23
CA ARG A 311 -4.34 14.06 13.22
C ARG A 311 -3.45 12.96 13.80
N ILE A 312 -3.25 11.92 13.02
CA ILE A 312 -2.46 10.74 13.40
C ILE A 312 -1.31 10.58 12.41
N ALA A 313 -0.10 10.42 12.93
CA ALA A 313 1.06 9.98 12.17
C ALA A 313 1.24 8.48 12.37
N PHE A 314 1.27 7.72 11.26
CA PHE A 314 1.53 6.29 11.26
C PHE A 314 3.03 6.06 11.07
N MET A 315 3.61 5.32 12.00
CA MET A 315 5.03 5.04 12.05
C MET A 315 5.28 3.55 11.96
N ARG A 316 6.22 3.16 11.09
CA ARG A 316 6.77 1.82 11.04
C ARG A 316 7.98 1.75 11.97
N ILE A 317 7.97 0.85 12.95
CA ILE A 317 9.13 0.58 13.80
C ILE A 317 10.10 -0.31 13.01
N VAL A 318 11.33 0.16 12.84
CA VAL A 318 12.38 -0.54 12.07
C VAL A 318 13.25 -1.38 12.99
N SER A 319 13.65 -0.84 14.13
CA SER A 319 14.49 -1.53 15.11
C SER A 319 14.08 -1.22 16.54
N GLY A 320 14.52 -2.03 17.46
CA GLY A 320 14.33 -1.84 18.88
C GLY A 320 12.91 -2.07 19.37
N ARG A 321 12.68 -1.64 20.61
CA ARG A 321 11.38 -1.65 21.26
C ARG A 321 10.92 -0.22 21.52
N PHE A 322 9.74 0.10 21.07
CA PHE A 322 9.01 1.30 21.48
C PHE A 322 8.46 1.11 22.89
N ASP A 323 8.56 2.14 23.70
CA ASP A 323 8.08 2.20 25.07
C ASP A 323 7.44 3.60 25.25
N ALA A 324 6.16 3.64 25.61
CA ALA A 324 5.37 4.88 25.66
C ALA A 324 5.91 5.90 26.67
N ASP A 325 6.59 5.44 27.71
CA ASP A 325 7.16 6.30 28.75
C ASP A 325 8.49 6.94 28.35
N LYS A 326 9.15 6.43 27.30
CA LYS A 326 10.46 6.90 26.88
C LYS A 326 10.41 8.06 25.89
N GLU A 327 11.42 8.92 25.98
CA GLU A 327 11.64 9.95 24.97
C GLU A 327 12.24 9.36 23.70
N VAL A 328 11.84 9.91 22.56
CA VAL A 328 12.44 9.65 21.25
C VAL A 328 13.04 10.94 20.69
N TYR A 329 13.97 10.81 19.77
CA TYR A 329 14.57 11.94 19.05
C TYR A 329 13.97 12.04 17.66
N HIS A 330 13.31 13.15 17.37
CA HIS A 330 12.81 13.48 16.02
C HIS A 330 13.94 14.11 15.22
N VAL A 331 14.46 13.39 14.25
CA VAL A 331 15.71 13.75 13.55
C VAL A 331 15.54 15.02 12.74
N GLN A 332 14.51 15.11 11.90
CA GLN A 332 14.25 16.28 11.07
C GLN A 332 13.87 17.52 11.89
N GLY A 333 13.15 17.32 12.98
CA GLY A 333 12.78 18.40 13.91
C GLY A 333 13.88 18.81 14.89
N GLY A 334 14.99 18.06 14.96
CA GLY A 334 16.13 18.37 15.81
C GLY A 334 15.86 18.35 17.33
N LYS A 335 14.80 17.65 17.78
CA LYS A 335 14.34 17.73 19.18
C LYS A 335 13.95 16.37 19.77
N LYS A 336 14.08 16.26 21.07
CA LYS A 336 13.50 15.15 21.84
C LYS A 336 12.02 15.41 22.11
N LEU A 337 11.22 14.36 22.07
CA LEU A 337 9.80 14.42 22.38
C LEU A 337 9.30 13.07 22.91
N ARG A 338 8.13 13.08 23.54
CA ARG A 338 7.38 11.87 23.85
C ARG A 338 6.23 11.73 22.86
N LEU A 339 6.01 10.52 22.39
CA LEU A 339 4.92 10.24 21.47
C LEU A 339 3.61 10.19 22.25
N SER A 340 2.65 11.04 21.82
CA SER A 340 1.38 11.17 22.52
C SER A 340 0.36 10.14 22.05
N ARG A 341 -0.28 9.46 23.00
CA ARG A 341 -1.36 8.51 22.76
C ARG A 341 -1.02 7.48 21.66
N PRO A 342 0.06 6.71 21.81
CA PRO A 342 0.40 5.68 20.86
C PRO A 342 -0.72 4.65 20.79
N GLN A 343 -1.13 4.29 19.57
CA GLN A 343 -2.26 3.43 19.30
C GLN A 343 -1.87 2.37 18.29
N GLN A 344 -2.44 1.18 18.44
CA GLN A 344 -2.53 0.18 17.37
C GLN A 344 -3.97 0.09 16.87
N LEU A 345 -4.10 -0.24 15.60
CA LEU A 345 -5.41 -0.44 14.99
C LEU A 345 -5.72 -1.94 14.96
N MET A 346 -6.54 -2.38 15.92
CA MET A 346 -7.04 -3.73 16.01
C MET A 346 -8.36 -3.81 15.23
N ALA A 347 -8.28 -4.22 13.97
CA ALA A 347 -9.43 -4.23 13.06
C ALA A 347 -10.13 -2.85 12.99
N ALA A 348 -11.32 -2.71 13.60
CA ALA A 348 -12.09 -1.46 13.63
C ALA A 348 -11.85 -0.60 14.89
N GLU A 349 -11.14 -1.12 15.87
CA GLU A 349 -10.94 -0.49 17.17
C GLU A 349 -9.52 0.02 17.34
N ARG A 350 -9.36 1.09 18.11
CA ARG A 350 -8.07 1.68 18.45
C ARG A 350 -7.75 1.35 19.89
N GLU A 351 -6.62 0.70 20.10
CA GLU A 351 -6.12 0.41 21.44
C GLU A 351 -4.89 1.26 21.73
N ILE A 352 -4.87 1.86 22.93
CA ILE A 352 -3.66 2.54 23.44
C ILE A 352 -2.67 1.45 23.83
N ILE A 353 -1.44 1.59 23.37
CA ILE A 353 -0.37 0.63 23.63
C ILE A 353 0.72 1.25 24.50
N GLU A 354 1.34 0.43 25.32
CA GLU A 354 2.49 0.81 26.13
C GLU A 354 3.82 0.44 25.47
N GLU A 355 3.82 -0.63 24.68
CA GLU A 355 5.00 -1.13 23.97
C GLU A 355 4.69 -1.65 22.57
N ALA A 356 5.68 -1.57 21.69
CA ALA A 356 5.66 -2.17 20.36
C ALA A 356 7.10 -2.51 19.92
N TYR A 357 7.23 -3.37 18.92
CA TYR A 357 8.52 -3.91 18.49
C TYR A 357 8.79 -3.65 17.01
N ALA A 358 10.04 -3.84 16.59
CA ALA A 358 10.39 -3.80 15.18
C ALA A 358 9.43 -4.70 14.38
N GLY A 359 8.90 -4.15 13.30
CA GLY A 359 7.83 -4.77 12.51
C GLY A 359 6.44 -4.18 12.77
N ASP A 360 6.17 -3.66 13.95
CA ASP A 360 4.86 -3.07 14.25
C ASP A 360 4.66 -1.71 13.57
N ILE A 361 3.39 -1.38 13.38
CA ILE A 361 2.95 -0.06 12.97
C ILE A 361 2.17 0.56 14.12
N ILE A 362 2.57 1.77 14.51
CA ILE A 362 1.89 2.54 15.54
C ILE A 362 1.35 3.84 14.96
N GLY A 363 0.16 4.24 15.39
CA GLY A 363 -0.39 5.57 15.16
C GLY A 363 -0.17 6.45 16.37
N VAL A 364 0.34 7.64 16.19
CA VAL A 364 0.51 8.60 17.29
C VAL A 364 -0.24 9.89 17.00
N PHE A 365 -0.77 10.51 18.04
CA PHE A 365 -1.36 11.83 17.88
C PHE A 365 -0.29 12.84 17.42
N ASP A 366 -0.58 13.54 16.34
CA ASP A 366 0.31 14.52 15.73
C ASP A 366 -0.25 15.95 15.87
N PRO A 367 0.38 16.80 16.66
CA PRO A 367 -0.01 18.21 16.75
C PRO A 367 0.41 19.04 15.52
N GLY A 368 0.85 18.41 14.43
CA GLY A 368 1.32 19.05 13.20
C GLY A 368 2.83 19.20 13.11
N ILE A 369 3.57 18.31 13.78
CA ILE A 369 5.04 18.36 13.81
C ILE A 369 5.71 17.33 12.91
N PHE A 370 4.97 16.29 12.50
CA PHE A 370 5.52 15.23 11.65
C PHE A 370 5.22 15.45 10.17
N SER A 371 6.16 15.00 9.36
CA SER A 371 6.02 14.89 7.91
C SER A 371 6.26 13.45 7.46
N ILE A 372 5.70 13.06 6.31
CA ILE A 372 5.99 11.77 5.69
C ILE A 372 7.49 11.70 5.38
N GLY A 373 8.13 10.59 5.76
CA GLY A 373 9.57 10.38 5.65
C GLY A 373 10.37 10.78 6.88
N ASP A 374 9.76 11.36 7.91
CA ASP A 374 10.45 11.70 9.15
C ASP A 374 10.97 10.46 9.87
N THR A 375 12.16 10.58 10.42
CA THR A 375 12.86 9.55 11.19
C THR A 375 12.82 9.85 12.69
N LEU A 376 12.50 8.84 13.47
CA LEU A 376 12.58 8.88 14.92
C LEU A 376 13.59 7.84 15.40
N CYS A 377 14.44 8.22 16.34
CA CYS A 377 15.47 7.36 16.91
C CYS A 377 15.44 7.40 18.43
N ALA A 378 16.13 6.44 19.06
CA ALA A 378 16.49 6.54 20.46
C ALA A 378 17.32 7.81 20.71
N PRO A 379 17.18 8.49 21.88
CA PRO A 379 17.98 9.66 22.21
C PRO A 379 19.48 9.36 22.13
N GLY A 380 20.22 10.20 21.38
CA GLY A 380 21.66 10.02 21.14
C GLY A 380 22.02 9.45 19.76
N LYS A 381 21.07 8.86 19.06
CA LYS A 381 21.21 8.46 17.64
C LYS A 381 20.72 9.56 16.72
N LYS A 382 21.37 9.76 15.58
CA LYS A 382 21.07 10.87 14.66
C LYS A 382 21.18 10.46 13.18
N PHE A 383 20.89 9.21 12.85
CA PHE A 383 20.80 8.82 11.44
C PHE A 383 19.43 9.18 10.89
N ARG A 384 19.34 9.29 9.58
CA ARG A 384 18.11 9.56 8.84
C ARG A 384 17.88 8.43 7.85
N PHE A 385 16.69 7.83 7.87
CA PHE A 385 16.32 6.85 6.85
C PHE A 385 16.24 7.48 5.47
N ASP A 386 16.51 6.67 4.44
CA ASP A 386 16.37 7.09 3.07
C ASP A 386 14.96 7.65 2.84
N PRO A 387 14.83 8.77 2.13
CA PRO A 387 13.56 9.46 1.96
C PRO A 387 12.55 8.60 1.18
N ILE A 388 11.27 8.83 1.44
CA ILE A 388 10.20 8.30 0.61
C ILE A 388 10.06 9.23 -0.59
N PRO A 389 10.27 8.76 -1.83
CA PRO A 389 10.15 9.60 -3.01
C PRO A 389 8.74 10.18 -3.18
N THR A 390 8.66 11.42 -3.66
CA THR A 390 7.41 12.06 -4.06
C THR A 390 7.33 12.02 -5.59
N PHE A 391 6.24 11.47 -6.13
CA PHE A 391 6.03 11.38 -7.58
C PHE A 391 5.58 12.72 -8.15
N ALA A 392 5.97 13.01 -9.40
CA ALA A 392 5.48 14.15 -10.11
C ALA A 392 3.97 13.98 -10.43
N PRO A 393 3.13 15.00 -10.17
CA PRO A 393 1.75 15.01 -10.62
C PRO A 393 1.65 15.02 -12.14
N GLU A 394 0.55 14.47 -12.67
CA GLU A 394 0.24 14.42 -14.10
C GLU A 394 -0.93 15.36 -14.48
N HIS A 395 -1.70 15.84 -13.47
CA HIS A 395 -2.85 16.71 -13.68
C HIS A 395 -2.79 17.92 -12.77
N PHE A 396 -3.07 19.10 -13.33
CA PHE A 396 -2.96 20.36 -12.60
C PHE A 396 -4.23 21.21 -12.74
N LYS A 397 -4.69 21.74 -11.61
CA LYS A 397 -5.78 22.71 -11.57
C LYS A 397 -5.42 23.91 -10.69
N ARG A 398 -5.89 25.08 -11.10
CA ARG A 398 -5.95 26.26 -10.24
C ARG A 398 -7.17 26.14 -9.33
N VAL A 399 -6.97 26.31 -8.04
CA VAL A 399 -8.02 26.09 -7.03
C VAL A 399 -8.15 27.32 -6.13
N ARG A 400 -9.37 27.77 -5.91
CA ARG A 400 -9.68 28.86 -4.98
C ARG A 400 -11.00 28.60 -4.26
N SER A 401 -11.19 29.26 -3.11
CA SER A 401 -12.47 29.25 -2.42
C SER A 401 -13.49 30.13 -3.18
N LEU A 402 -14.72 29.67 -3.30
CA LEU A 402 -15.84 30.48 -3.80
C LEU A 402 -16.22 31.60 -2.83
N ASP A 403 -16.01 31.38 -1.53
CA ASP A 403 -16.29 32.35 -0.47
C ASP A 403 -14.99 32.88 0.15
N THR A 404 -14.69 34.14 -0.09
CA THR A 404 -13.49 34.81 0.42
C THR A 404 -13.46 34.90 1.96
N MET A 405 -14.61 34.87 2.62
CA MET A 405 -14.70 34.86 4.08
C MET A 405 -14.19 33.56 4.70
N LYS A 406 -14.15 32.49 3.93
CA LYS A 406 -13.65 31.16 4.35
C LYS A 406 -12.17 30.93 4.05
N ARG A 407 -11.42 32.00 3.74
CA ARG A 407 -9.98 31.92 3.40
C ARG A 407 -9.15 31.11 4.41
N LYS A 408 -9.37 31.33 5.72
CA LYS A 408 -8.63 30.59 6.76
C LYS A 408 -8.91 29.09 6.73
N GLN A 409 -10.17 28.71 6.54
CA GLN A 409 -10.59 27.31 6.45
C GLN A 409 -10.04 26.67 5.17
N PHE A 410 -10.08 27.41 4.04
CA PHE A 410 -9.50 26.98 2.77
C PHE A 410 -8.01 26.66 2.90
N LEU A 411 -7.21 27.63 3.37
CA LEU A 411 -5.76 27.45 3.52
C LEU A 411 -5.43 26.29 4.47
N LYS A 412 -6.11 26.24 5.62
CA LYS A 412 -5.90 25.14 6.58
C LYS A 412 -6.25 23.79 5.99
N GLY A 413 -7.36 23.67 5.25
CA GLY A 413 -7.77 22.43 4.64
C GLY A 413 -6.82 22.00 3.53
N MET A 414 -6.40 22.92 2.66
CA MET A 414 -5.43 22.66 1.59
C MET A 414 -4.10 22.16 2.15
N GLU A 415 -3.55 22.86 3.13
CA GLU A 415 -2.29 22.49 3.77
C GLU A 415 -2.39 21.12 4.44
N GLN A 416 -3.46 20.85 5.18
CA GLN A 416 -3.63 19.59 5.89
C GLN A 416 -3.77 18.40 4.94
N ILE A 417 -4.56 18.54 3.87
CA ILE A 417 -4.73 17.49 2.84
C ILE A 417 -3.42 17.28 2.06
N ALA A 418 -2.63 18.34 1.81
CA ALA A 418 -1.31 18.21 1.19
C ALA A 418 -0.30 17.50 2.11
N GLN A 419 -0.32 17.79 3.40
CA GLN A 419 0.55 17.12 4.38
C GLN A 419 0.23 15.62 4.56
N GLU A 420 -1.01 15.21 4.29
CA GLU A 420 -1.39 13.80 4.18
C GLU A 420 -0.87 13.15 2.89
N GLY A 421 -0.39 13.95 1.93
CA GLY A 421 0.08 13.52 0.61
C GLY A 421 -1.04 13.12 -0.35
N ALA A 422 -2.29 13.50 -0.07
CA ALA A 422 -3.41 13.25 -0.97
C ALA A 422 -3.40 14.14 -2.21
N ILE A 423 -2.77 15.30 -2.12
CA ILE A 423 -2.55 16.28 -3.20
C ILE A 423 -1.18 16.93 -3.02
N GLN A 424 -0.66 17.55 -4.08
CA GLN A 424 0.46 18.46 -3.99
C GLN A 424 -0.02 19.88 -4.28
N ILE A 425 0.48 20.86 -3.51
CA ILE A 425 0.11 22.26 -3.66
C ILE A 425 1.32 23.10 -4.04
N PHE A 426 1.10 23.98 -4.99
CA PHE A 426 2.13 24.88 -5.51
C PHE A 426 1.63 26.31 -5.52
N LYS A 427 2.51 27.24 -5.28
CA LYS A 427 2.27 28.68 -5.40
C LYS A 427 3.21 29.27 -6.45
N THR A 428 2.79 30.36 -7.05
CA THR A 428 3.71 31.18 -7.86
C THR A 428 4.61 31.94 -6.89
N PRO A 429 5.93 32.02 -7.11
CA PRO A 429 6.83 32.80 -6.27
C PRO A 429 6.34 34.23 -6.09
N TYR A 430 6.50 34.76 -4.89
CA TYR A 430 6.10 36.14 -4.50
C TYR A 430 4.60 36.44 -4.53
N THR A 431 3.73 35.47 -4.76
CA THR A 431 2.28 35.63 -4.70
C THR A 431 1.71 35.02 -3.41
N GLY A 432 0.56 35.57 -2.97
CA GLY A 432 -0.16 35.01 -1.82
C GLY A 432 -0.83 33.66 -2.15
N MET A 433 -1.27 32.95 -1.14
CA MET A 433 -2.01 31.68 -1.28
C MET A 433 -3.52 31.88 -1.47
N GLU A 434 -3.94 32.93 -2.17
CA GLU A 434 -5.37 33.14 -2.47
C GLU A 434 -5.87 32.19 -3.53
N GLU A 435 -5.01 31.88 -4.49
CA GLU A 435 -5.18 30.85 -5.49
C GLU A 435 -3.97 29.93 -5.44
N VAL A 436 -4.21 28.63 -5.38
CA VAL A 436 -3.15 27.63 -5.37
C VAL A 436 -3.26 26.76 -6.60
N ILE A 437 -2.11 26.32 -7.11
CA ILE A 437 -2.06 25.26 -8.11
C ILE A 437 -2.05 23.93 -7.35
N VAL A 438 -2.97 23.06 -7.69
CA VAL A 438 -3.04 21.69 -7.15
C VAL A 438 -2.59 20.72 -8.23
N GLY A 439 -1.61 19.90 -7.90
CA GLY A 439 -1.16 18.78 -8.71
C GLY A 439 -1.58 17.45 -8.10
N VAL A 440 -2.03 16.52 -8.95
CA VAL A 440 -2.44 15.17 -8.58
C VAL A 440 -1.97 14.16 -9.61
N VAL A 441 -1.79 12.90 -9.18
CA VAL A 441 -1.43 11.80 -10.08
C VAL A 441 -2.65 11.34 -10.91
N GLY A 442 -3.85 11.38 -10.31
CA GLY A 442 -5.07 11.00 -10.99
C GLY A 442 -6.24 11.93 -10.68
N THR A 443 -7.16 12.05 -11.63
CA THR A 443 -8.24 13.05 -11.59
C THR A 443 -9.25 12.86 -10.46
N LEU A 444 -9.45 11.62 -9.99
CA LEU A 444 -10.33 11.35 -8.83
C LEU A 444 -9.85 12.03 -7.53
N GLN A 445 -8.56 12.33 -7.41
CA GLN A 445 -8.04 13.06 -6.25
C GLN A 445 -8.62 14.48 -6.15
N PHE A 446 -8.98 15.13 -7.27
CA PHE A 446 -9.71 16.41 -7.25
C PHE A 446 -11.11 16.28 -6.66
N ASP A 447 -11.83 15.19 -6.98
CA ASP A 447 -13.16 14.94 -6.43
C ASP A 447 -13.08 14.69 -4.92
N VAL A 448 -12.04 13.97 -4.47
CA VAL A 448 -11.77 13.74 -3.04
C VAL A 448 -11.44 15.06 -2.35
N LEU A 449 -10.62 15.91 -2.97
CA LEU A 449 -10.30 17.24 -2.45
C LEU A 449 -11.56 18.10 -2.27
N GLU A 450 -12.41 18.18 -3.29
CA GLU A 450 -13.66 18.93 -3.24
C GLU A 450 -14.60 18.41 -2.15
N TYR A 451 -14.78 17.09 -2.09
CA TYR A 451 -15.59 16.42 -1.09
C TYR A 451 -15.09 16.72 0.33
N ARG A 452 -13.78 16.60 0.58
CA ARG A 452 -13.18 16.82 1.90
C ARG A 452 -13.26 18.27 2.32
N LEU A 453 -12.93 19.22 1.44
CA LEU A 453 -13.02 20.66 1.78
C LEU A 453 -14.45 21.07 2.07
N LYS A 454 -15.43 20.55 1.33
CA LYS A 454 -16.84 20.82 1.60
C LYS A 454 -17.31 20.24 2.94
N ASN A 455 -17.01 18.98 3.22
CA ASN A 455 -17.59 18.25 4.35
C ASN A 455 -16.79 18.39 5.66
N GLU A 456 -15.46 18.61 5.59
CA GLU A 456 -14.59 18.72 6.77
C GLU A 456 -14.31 20.18 7.15
N TYR A 457 -14.24 21.08 6.16
CA TYR A 457 -13.85 22.49 6.35
C TYR A 457 -14.96 23.47 6.00
N ASN A 458 -16.10 22.99 5.46
CA ASN A 458 -17.22 23.80 5.00
C ASN A 458 -16.81 24.85 3.95
N VAL A 459 -15.96 24.47 3.00
CA VAL A 459 -15.45 25.31 1.92
C VAL A 459 -15.88 24.74 0.58
N GLU A 460 -16.50 25.56 -0.26
CA GLU A 460 -16.81 25.23 -1.66
C GLU A 460 -15.72 25.80 -2.57
N LEU A 461 -15.33 25.01 -3.58
CA LEU A 461 -14.21 25.29 -4.45
C LEU A 461 -14.65 25.73 -5.85
N TYR A 462 -13.84 26.59 -6.44
CA TYR A 462 -13.72 26.75 -7.89
C TYR A 462 -12.42 26.13 -8.36
N MET A 463 -12.50 25.30 -9.39
CA MET A 463 -11.35 24.62 -9.97
C MET A 463 -11.29 24.87 -11.48
N GLU A 464 -10.14 25.28 -11.98
CA GLU A 464 -9.86 25.53 -13.39
C GLU A 464 -8.69 24.67 -13.84
N GLY A 465 -8.87 23.91 -14.94
CA GLY A 465 -7.81 23.07 -15.51
C GLY A 465 -6.67 23.91 -16.05
N LEU A 466 -5.43 23.46 -15.82
CA LEU A 466 -4.22 24.08 -16.35
C LEU A 466 -3.59 23.18 -17.43
N PRO A 467 -2.93 23.74 -18.43
CA PRO A 467 -2.37 22.99 -19.55
C PRO A 467 -0.96 22.45 -19.24
N TYR A 468 -0.77 21.91 -18.04
CA TYR A 468 0.47 21.27 -17.62
C TYR A 468 0.25 19.78 -17.43
N GLU A 469 1.25 18.99 -17.85
CA GLU A 469 1.25 17.52 -17.74
C GLU A 469 2.48 16.98 -17.04
N TYR A 470 3.56 17.80 -16.92
CA TYR A 470 4.82 17.37 -16.33
C TYR A 470 5.30 18.36 -15.28
N LEU A 471 6.09 17.84 -14.35
CA LEU A 471 6.75 18.61 -13.31
C LEU A 471 8.18 18.12 -13.11
N ARG A 472 9.10 19.06 -12.85
CA ARG A 472 10.47 18.76 -12.46
C ARG A 472 10.88 19.64 -11.29
N TRP A 473 11.51 19.03 -10.29
CA TRP A 473 12.22 19.75 -9.25
C TRP A 473 13.50 20.29 -9.84
N ILE A 474 13.83 21.53 -9.53
CA ILE A 474 15.04 22.17 -10.03
C ILE A 474 16.00 22.47 -8.88
N GLU A 475 17.28 22.30 -9.15
CA GLU A 475 18.35 22.60 -8.22
C GLU A 475 19.49 23.29 -8.96
N THR A 476 20.02 24.38 -8.35
CA THR A 476 21.23 25.07 -8.85
C THR A 476 22.48 24.38 -8.32
N ASP A 477 23.59 24.53 -9.01
CA ASP A 477 24.89 23.97 -8.59
C ASP A 477 25.35 24.50 -7.23
N ASP A 478 24.93 25.70 -6.84
CA ASP A 478 25.25 26.36 -5.57
C ASP A 478 24.17 26.17 -4.49
N GLY A 479 23.03 25.58 -4.84
CA GLY A 479 21.90 25.33 -3.93
C GLY A 479 21.06 26.56 -3.59
N GLU A 480 21.30 27.70 -4.23
CA GLU A 480 20.55 28.94 -4.01
C GLU A 480 19.26 28.99 -4.85
N PRO A 481 18.17 29.61 -4.35
CA PRO A 481 16.93 29.76 -5.10
C PRO A 481 17.12 30.58 -6.38
N VAL A 482 16.50 30.14 -7.48
CA VAL A 482 16.53 30.80 -8.77
C VAL A 482 15.44 31.87 -8.83
N LYS A 483 15.74 33.00 -9.50
CA LYS A 483 14.71 33.98 -9.86
C LYS A 483 14.19 33.69 -11.27
N GLU A 484 12.90 33.93 -11.49
CA GLU A 484 12.26 33.68 -12.77
C GLU A 484 12.90 34.47 -13.90
N GLU A 485 13.41 35.70 -13.61
CA GLU A 485 14.10 36.56 -14.54
C GLU A 485 15.46 36.01 -15.05
N ASP A 486 16.08 35.10 -14.29
CA ASP A 486 17.33 34.45 -14.62
C ASP A 486 17.15 33.16 -15.44
N LEU A 487 15.90 32.74 -15.66
CA LEU A 487 15.56 31.53 -16.38
C LEU A 487 15.12 31.79 -17.81
N ILE A 488 15.54 30.92 -18.72
CA ILE A 488 15.07 30.94 -20.12
C ILE A 488 13.95 29.91 -20.21
N LEU A 489 12.69 30.38 -20.09
CA LEU A 489 11.49 29.56 -20.09
C LEU A 489 10.69 29.74 -21.38
N GLY A 490 10.05 28.64 -21.84
CA GLY A 490 9.04 28.67 -22.88
C GLY A 490 7.71 29.21 -22.36
N THR A 491 6.78 29.52 -23.27
CA THR A 491 5.43 30.03 -22.92
C THR A 491 4.56 29.01 -22.22
N ASP A 492 4.88 27.73 -22.33
CA ASP A 492 4.21 26.57 -21.73
C ASP A 492 4.96 26.03 -20.52
N VAL A 493 5.87 26.83 -19.93
CA VAL A 493 6.65 26.49 -18.73
C VAL A 493 6.37 27.52 -17.64
N LYS A 494 6.22 27.08 -16.40
CA LYS A 494 5.95 27.96 -15.25
C LYS A 494 6.78 27.58 -14.03
N LEU A 495 7.47 28.57 -13.45
CA LEU A 495 8.14 28.44 -12.16
C LEU A 495 7.10 28.45 -11.02
N VAL A 496 7.20 27.48 -10.11
CA VAL A 496 6.37 27.37 -8.92
C VAL A 496 7.21 26.95 -7.72
N GLU A 497 6.66 27.13 -6.52
CA GLU A 497 7.22 26.62 -5.26
C GLU A 497 6.22 25.67 -4.60
N ASP A 498 6.71 24.57 -4.02
CA ASP A 498 5.91 23.71 -3.17
C ASP A 498 5.70 24.33 -1.77
N TYR A 499 4.94 23.67 -0.92
CA TYR A 499 4.68 24.14 0.45
C TYR A 499 5.92 24.11 1.37
N LYS A 500 6.99 23.40 0.97
CA LYS A 500 8.28 23.33 1.67
C LYS A 500 9.26 24.39 1.19
N GLY A 501 8.92 25.14 0.13
CA GLY A 501 9.75 26.17 -0.48
C GLY A 501 10.73 25.63 -1.52
N ASN A 502 10.61 24.38 -1.96
CA ASN A 502 11.37 23.87 -3.09
C ASN A 502 10.85 24.49 -4.38
N GLN A 503 11.75 24.82 -5.29
CA GLN A 503 11.42 25.36 -6.60
C GLN A 503 11.24 24.24 -7.63
N LEU A 504 10.24 24.40 -8.49
CA LEU A 504 9.86 23.44 -9.50
C LEU A 504 9.41 24.15 -10.78
N LEU A 505 9.52 23.44 -11.88
CA LEU A 505 8.97 23.89 -13.17
C LEU A 505 7.82 22.97 -13.59
N LEU A 506 6.71 23.58 -13.97
CA LEU A 506 5.58 22.93 -14.63
C LEU A 506 5.76 23.04 -16.14
N PHE A 507 5.48 21.98 -16.90
CA PHE A 507 5.62 21.90 -18.33
C PHE A 507 4.35 21.39 -19.00
N GLY A 508 4.00 22.01 -20.15
CA GLY A 508 2.90 21.58 -20.98
C GLY A 508 3.21 20.38 -21.88
N SER A 509 4.48 20.06 -22.10
CA SER A 509 4.91 18.96 -22.96
C SER A 509 6.28 18.41 -22.59
N GLN A 510 6.55 17.17 -22.97
CA GLN A 510 7.88 16.56 -22.79
C GLN A 510 8.97 17.28 -23.62
N TRP A 511 8.62 17.83 -24.79
CA TRP A 511 9.53 18.60 -25.59
C TRP A 511 10.00 19.87 -24.85
N ALA A 512 9.09 20.54 -24.12
CA ALA A 512 9.42 21.74 -23.35
C ALA A 512 10.45 21.45 -22.23
N ILE A 513 10.48 20.24 -21.68
CA ILE A 513 11.49 19.83 -20.70
C ILE A 513 12.87 19.88 -21.31
N GLY A 514 13.11 19.13 -22.40
CA GLY A 514 14.43 19.09 -23.06
C GLY A 514 14.86 20.47 -23.58
N TRP A 515 13.93 21.26 -24.12
CA TRP A 515 14.21 22.62 -24.58
C TRP A 515 14.65 23.52 -23.42
N THR A 516 14.06 23.40 -22.24
CA THR A 516 14.42 24.20 -21.06
C THR A 516 15.75 23.75 -20.46
N GLU A 517 15.99 22.43 -20.37
CA GLU A 517 17.26 21.86 -19.89
C GLU A 517 18.47 22.33 -20.74
N GLU A 518 18.32 22.31 -22.06
CA GLU A 518 19.39 22.77 -22.96
C GLU A 518 19.79 24.24 -22.75
N ARG A 519 18.88 25.10 -22.29
CA ARG A 519 19.07 26.56 -22.14
C ARG A 519 19.41 26.99 -20.72
N ASN A 520 19.18 26.14 -19.72
CA ASN A 520 19.49 26.44 -18.34
C ASN A 520 20.44 25.38 -17.76
N LYS A 521 21.65 25.31 -18.34
CA LYS A 521 22.65 24.28 -18.01
C LYS A 521 23.21 24.35 -16.58
N ASN A 522 22.93 25.44 -15.87
CA ASN A 522 23.25 25.63 -14.46
C ASN A 522 22.20 24.99 -13.52
N LEU A 523 21.20 24.36 -14.08
CA LEU A 523 20.15 23.69 -13.33
C LEU A 523 20.22 22.17 -13.53
N THR A 524 20.02 21.44 -12.44
CA THR A 524 19.73 20.01 -12.46
C THR A 524 18.22 19.80 -12.32
N PHE A 525 17.65 18.92 -13.16
CA PHE A 525 16.23 18.61 -13.21
C PHE A 525 16.00 17.19 -12.64
N HIS A 526 15.14 17.08 -11.65
CA HIS A 526 14.82 15.81 -11.00
C HIS A 526 13.38 15.40 -11.27
N GLU A 527 13.15 14.11 -11.55
CA GLU A 527 11.81 13.55 -11.76
C GLU A 527 11.08 13.27 -10.46
N PHE A 528 11.82 13.12 -9.36
CA PHE A 528 11.30 12.79 -8.04
C PHE A 528 11.72 13.85 -7.04
N GLY A 529 10.78 14.24 -6.16
CA GLY A 529 11.06 15.11 -5.03
C GLY A 529 11.55 14.31 -3.81
N GLY A 530 12.21 15.02 -2.89
CA GLY A 530 12.69 14.42 -1.63
C GLY A 530 14.09 13.79 -1.70
N THR A 531 14.81 13.97 -2.81
CA THR A 531 16.14 13.40 -3.05
C THR A 531 17.31 14.20 -2.45
N LYS A 532 17.06 15.29 -1.74
CA LYS A 532 18.15 15.93 -0.97
C LYS A 532 18.54 15.05 0.20
N PHE A 533 19.68 14.41 0.06
CA PHE A 533 20.37 13.62 1.07
C PHE A 533 21.14 14.51 2.08
#